data_56df70a3d87923b7298e6324a859460b
#
_entry.id   56df70a3d87923b7298e6324a859460b
#
_cell.length_a   1.000
_cell.length_b   1.000
_cell.length_c   1.000
_cell.angle_alpha   90.00
_cell.angle_beta   90.00
_cell.angle_gamma   90.00
#
_symmetry.space_group_name_H-M   'P 1'
#
loop_
_entity.id
_entity.type
_entity.pdbx_description
1 polymer ?
#
loop_
_entity_poly.entity_id
_entity_poly.type
_entity_poly.pdbx_seq_one_letter_code
_entity_poly.pdbx_strand_id
1 'polypeptide(L)'
;GVAKLLKAFIYQVTVDAWGDVPYFNASMFGENLKPEVDDDELIYKDLIRLIDEGIADINAGTSVLSPNSFSAIYASSNWATSKEKWEKFGNTLKLRIYLHYSAKDPNFSKTKINELVNSGAKFFASNEDGFTMNFLSSPQRQNPIYSIELGQYRNQFLPNRYIVDLMNNNEDPRRERYFTPFPYFSNPKTYKGSSVMDANVSSEYSRLHEYLYGNVTSFNPSMVDAKGALQTGAISYSGESPARLLTFAEYNFIRAEAALMNGAAAEAQTFYAAGIKASFDESKLPASSLATYMASKGTLAGTNQQKLEQIITEKYIANFGVVAEPWTDYRRTGYPALTPLKKPIAIYDEVPRSLLYSQSEANNNPNIKQKSSMLERVFWDTRQ
;
A
#
# COMPACT_ATOMS: atom_id res chain seq x y z
N GLY A 1 8.67 -5.59 -22.15
CA GLY A 1 7.35 -5.51 -21.50
C GLY A 1 7.46 -5.29 -20.01
N VAL A 2 8.15 -6.17 -19.28
CA VAL A 2 8.25 -6.07 -17.78
C VAL A 2 8.82 -4.73 -17.33
N ALA A 3 9.86 -4.21 -17.98
CA ALA A 3 10.43 -2.91 -17.62
C ALA A 3 9.41 -1.75 -17.79
N LYS A 4 8.53 -1.83 -18.82
CA LYS A 4 7.45 -0.84 -19.00
C LYS A 4 6.43 -0.90 -17.87
N LEU A 5 6.04 -2.10 -17.43
CA LEU A 5 5.12 -2.27 -16.30
C LEU A 5 5.72 -1.75 -14.99
N LEU A 6 7.02 -2.03 -14.73
CA LEU A 6 7.72 -1.51 -13.57
C LEU A 6 7.85 0.02 -13.61
N LYS A 7 8.19 0.60 -14.78
CA LYS A 7 8.22 2.06 -14.96
C LYS A 7 6.85 2.66 -14.66
N ALA A 8 5.77 2.06 -15.18
CA ALA A 8 4.42 2.55 -14.93
C ALA A 8 4.06 2.56 -13.44
N PHE A 9 4.38 1.49 -12.71
CA PHE A 9 4.14 1.41 -11.27
C PHE A 9 4.96 2.46 -10.49
N ILE A 10 6.27 2.55 -10.77
CA ILE A 10 7.15 3.49 -10.07
C ILE A 10 6.67 4.93 -10.28
N TYR A 11 6.36 5.31 -11.52
CA TYR A 11 5.90 6.66 -11.80
C TYR A 11 4.48 6.93 -11.30
N GLN A 12 3.59 5.93 -11.26
CA GLN A 12 2.29 6.10 -10.58
C GLN A 12 2.50 6.52 -9.11
N VAL A 13 3.35 5.78 -8.37
CA VAL A 13 3.65 6.12 -6.96
C VAL A 13 4.36 7.47 -6.84
N THR A 14 5.26 7.79 -7.77
CA THR A 14 6.00 9.05 -7.77
C THR A 14 5.06 10.24 -8.00
N VAL A 15 4.19 10.16 -9.00
CA VAL A 15 3.19 11.20 -9.29
C VAL A 15 2.21 11.36 -8.12
N ASP A 16 1.74 10.25 -7.53
CA ASP A 16 0.87 10.32 -6.37
C ASP A 16 1.52 11.04 -5.18
N ALA A 17 2.84 10.93 -5.04
CA ALA A 17 3.56 11.57 -3.95
C ALA A 17 3.93 13.03 -4.24
N TRP A 18 4.36 13.35 -5.47
CA TRP A 18 4.91 14.66 -5.81
C TRP A 18 4.08 15.48 -6.82
N GLY A 19 3.10 14.89 -7.54
CA GLY A 19 2.43 15.55 -8.67
C GLY A 19 3.36 15.62 -9.88
N ASP A 20 3.58 16.83 -10.39
CA ASP A 20 4.45 17.07 -11.53
C ASP A 20 5.89 16.60 -11.24
N VAL A 21 6.48 15.82 -12.14
CA VAL A 21 7.85 15.28 -12.01
C VAL A 21 8.49 15.12 -13.38
N PRO A 22 9.82 15.11 -13.48
CA PRO A 22 10.49 14.76 -14.73
C PRO A 22 10.15 13.33 -15.18
N TYR A 23 9.62 13.18 -16.40
CA TYR A 23 9.17 11.91 -16.95
C TYR A 23 9.60 11.67 -18.41
N PHE A 24 9.12 12.51 -19.37
CA PHE A 24 9.31 12.27 -20.80
C PHE A 24 10.77 12.39 -21.23
N ASN A 25 11.48 13.37 -20.67
CA ASN A 25 12.90 13.64 -20.95
C ASN A 25 13.81 13.28 -19.77
N ALA A 26 13.30 12.48 -18.81
CA ALA A 26 14.09 11.98 -17.69
C ALA A 26 14.85 10.71 -18.05
N SER A 27 15.87 10.38 -17.26
CA SER A 27 16.66 9.13 -17.37
C SER A 27 17.40 8.98 -18.71
N MET A 28 17.78 10.08 -19.36
CA MET A 28 18.55 10.12 -20.59
C MET A 28 20.07 10.17 -20.35
N PHE A 29 20.51 9.82 -19.15
CA PHE A 29 21.93 9.85 -18.75
C PHE A 29 22.60 11.21 -19.04
N GLY A 30 23.78 11.21 -19.64
CA GLY A 30 24.54 12.43 -19.95
C GLY A 30 23.90 13.37 -21.00
N GLU A 31 22.84 12.91 -21.68
CA GLU A 31 22.18 13.72 -22.71
C GLU A 31 21.24 14.78 -22.08
N ASN A 32 20.65 14.48 -20.94
CA ASN A 32 19.82 15.44 -20.20
C ASN A 32 19.95 15.25 -18.69
N LEU A 33 20.80 16.09 -18.07
CA LEU A 33 21.03 16.08 -16.61
C LEU A 33 20.09 17.01 -15.84
N LYS A 34 19.30 17.83 -16.52
CA LYS A 34 18.39 18.80 -15.94
C LYS A 34 17.04 18.74 -16.64
N PRO A 35 16.32 17.59 -16.52
CA PRO A 35 15.05 17.44 -17.21
C PRO A 35 14.01 18.44 -16.69
N GLU A 36 13.12 18.84 -17.57
CA GLU A 36 11.95 19.62 -17.24
C GLU A 36 10.97 18.77 -16.42
N VAL A 37 10.08 19.45 -15.70
CA VAL A 37 8.99 18.84 -14.96
C VAL A 37 7.80 18.69 -15.91
N ASP A 38 7.24 17.51 -15.98
CA ASP A 38 6.09 17.17 -16.81
C ASP A 38 4.80 17.18 -15.97
N ASP A 39 3.70 17.55 -16.60
CA ASP A 39 2.35 17.60 -16.02
C ASP A 39 1.91 16.21 -15.55
N ASP A 40 1.44 16.13 -14.33
CA ASP A 40 1.09 14.87 -13.65
C ASP A 40 -0.10 14.13 -14.31
N GLU A 41 -1.05 14.83 -14.88
CA GLU A 41 -2.16 14.20 -15.63
C GLU A 41 -1.67 13.66 -16.99
N LEU A 42 -0.76 14.35 -17.67
CA LEU A 42 -0.17 13.85 -18.92
C LEU A 42 0.66 12.59 -18.66
N ILE A 43 1.42 12.57 -17.57
CA ILE A 43 2.13 11.36 -17.14
C ILE A 43 1.15 10.21 -16.93
N TYR A 44 0.08 10.40 -16.18
CA TYR A 44 -0.91 9.36 -15.90
C TYR A 44 -1.54 8.77 -17.18
N LYS A 45 -1.83 9.61 -18.17
CA LYS A 45 -2.31 9.15 -19.48
C LYS A 45 -1.26 8.29 -20.20
N ASP A 46 0.01 8.66 -20.10
CA ASP A 46 1.10 7.88 -20.69
C ASP A 46 1.35 6.56 -19.94
N LEU A 47 1.17 6.53 -18.60
CA LEU A 47 1.28 5.28 -17.83
C LEU A 47 0.30 4.21 -18.32
N ILE A 48 -0.92 4.60 -18.69
CA ILE A 48 -1.92 3.68 -19.23
C ILE A 48 -1.43 3.10 -20.56
N ARG A 49 -0.93 3.96 -21.48
CA ARG A 49 -0.32 3.55 -22.75
C ARG A 49 0.87 2.61 -22.52
N LEU A 50 1.73 2.96 -21.58
CA LEU A 50 2.93 2.18 -21.24
C LEU A 50 2.59 0.79 -20.71
N ILE A 51 1.51 0.65 -19.92
CA ILE A 51 1.01 -0.64 -19.45
C ILE A 51 0.51 -1.47 -20.63
N ASP A 52 -0.29 -0.88 -21.54
CA ASP A 52 -0.80 -1.58 -22.71
C ASP A 52 0.31 -2.09 -23.61
N GLU A 53 1.30 -1.24 -23.90
CA GLU A 53 2.49 -1.66 -24.63
C GLU A 53 3.28 -2.74 -23.87
N GLY A 54 3.42 -2.60 -22.54
CA GLY A 54 4.12 -3.57 -21.71
C GLY A 54 3.47 -4.97 -21.78
N ILE A 55 2.14 -5.05 -21.73
CA ILE A 55 1.38 -6.29 -21.89
C ILE A 55 1.52 -6.84 -23.31
N ALA A 56 1.42 -5.98 -24.33
CA ALA A 56 1.62 -6.38 -25.72
C ALA A 56 3.02 -6.96 -25.96
N ASP A 57 4.07 -6.30 -25.48
CA ASP A 57 5.45 -6.78 -25.59
C ASP A 57 5.65 -8.15 -24.89
N ILE A 58 5.07 -8.33 -23.71
CA ILE A 58 5.11 -9.61 -22.99
C ILE A 58 4.43 -10.70 -23.82
N ASN A 59 3.34 -10.38 -24.51
CA ASN A 59 2.58 -11.33 -25.33
C ASN A 59 3.18 -11.61 -26.70
N ALA A 60 3.98 -10.68 -27.25
CA ALA A 60 4.65 -10.86 -28.54
C ALA A 60 5.65 -12.04 -28.56
N GLY A 61 6.24 -12.40 -27.41
CA GLY A 61 7.10 -13.57 -27.27
C GLY A 61 8.46 -13.46 -28.03
N THR A 62 8.86 -12.26 -28.41
CA THR A 62 10.07 -12.01 -29.25
C THR A 62 11.32 -11.66 -28.46
N SER A 63 11.24 -11.55 -27.13
CA SER A 63 12.39 -11.20 -26.30
C SER A 63 13.36 -12.38 -26.15
N VAL A 64 14.65 -12.10 -26.31
CA VAL A 64 15.74 -13.05 -26.06
C VAL A 64 15.93 -13.30 -24.56
N LEU A 65 15.59 -12.31 -23.72
CA LEU A 65 15.72 -12.38 -22.26
C LEU A 65 14.36 -12.28 -21.60
N SER A 66 14.14 -13.07 -20.56
CA SER A 66 12.98 -12.99 -19.68
C SER A 66 13.40 -13.07 -18.22
N PRO A 67 12.62 -12.46 -17.29
CA PRO A 67 12.80 -12.72 -15.87
C PRO A 67 12.71 -14.23 -15.58
N ASN A 68 13.56 -14.70 -14.70
CA ASN A 68 13.68 -16.12 -14.37
C ASN A 68 13.58 -16.36 -12.86
N SER A 69 14.02 -17.49 -12.37
CA SER A 69 14.02 -17.87 -10.95
C SER A 69 14.82 -16.92 -10.04
N PHE A 70 15.68 -16.08 -10.59
CA PHE A 70 16.42 -15.05 -9.82
C PHE A 70 15.68 -13.72 -9.71
N SER A 71 14.54 -13.56 -10.36
CA SER A 71 13.72 -12.35 -10.21
C SER A 71 13.21 -12.22 -8.76
N ALA A 72 13.30 -11.02 -8.20
CA ALA A 72 12.75 -10.73 -6.86
C ALA A 72 11.22 -10.71 -6.86
N ILE A 73 10.60 -10.55 -8.05
CA ILE A 73 9.14 -10.49 -8.24
C ILE A 73 8.77 -11.53 -9.28
N TYR A 74 7.75 -12.32 -9.01
CA TYR A 74 7.24 -13.39 -9.89
C TYR A 74 8.34 -14.35 -10.36
N ALA A 75 9.26 -14.71 -9.45
CA ALA A 75 10.32 -15.67 -9.72
C ALA A 75 9.75 -17.00 -10.22
N SER A 76 10.20 -17.45 -11.39
CA SER A 76 9.82 -18.75 -11.95
C SER A 76 10.89 -19.21 -12.96
N SER A 77 11.16 -20.51 -12.98
CA SER A 77 11.93 -21.15 -14.07
C SER A 77 11.09 -21.29 -15.35
N ASN A 78 9.76 -21.14 -15.24
CA ASN A 78 8.83 -21.20 -16.36
C ASN A 78 8.30 -19.79 -16.68
N TRP A 79 8.75 -19.22 -17.78
CA TRP A 79 8.31 -17.90 -18.21
C TRP A 79 6.79 -17.80 -18.43
N ALA A 80 6.14 -18.87 -18.91
CA ALA A 80 4.69 -18.82 -19.14
C ALA A 80 3.91 -18.53 -17.84
N THR A 81 4.34 -19.11 -16.72
CA THR A 81 3.76 -18.83 -15.39
C THR A 81 4.01 -17.40 -14.93
N SER A 82 5.26 -16.94 -15.07
CA SER A 82 5.65 -15.57 -14.72
C SER A 82 4.94 -14.53 -15.60
N LYS A 83 4.86 -14.79 -16.90
CA LYS A 83 4.18 -13.96 -17.89
C LYS A 83 2.74 -13.65 -17.52
N GLU A 84 1.97 -14.68 -17.15
CA GLU A 84 0.56 -14.49 -16.77
C GLU A 84 0.42 -13.59 -15.54
N LYS A 85 1.30 -13.71 -14.55
CA LYS A 85 1.31 -12.84 -13.38
C LYS A 85 1.63 -11.39 -13.74
N TRP A 86 2.57 -11.16 -14.66
CA TRP A 86 2.88 -9.81 -15.16
C TRP A 86 1.71 -9.19 -15.92
N GLU A 87 0.98 -9.97 -16.73
CA GLU A 87 -0.24 -9.52 -17.42
C GLU A 87 -1.32 -9.13 -16.40
N LYS A 88 -1.59 -9.99 -15.41
CA LYS A 88 -2.54 -9.73 -14.32
C LYS A 88 -2.16 -8.47 -13.53
N PHE A 89 -0.87 -8.30 -13.22
CA PHE A 89 -0.36 -7.10 -12.56
C PHE A 89 -0.63 -5.84 -13.37
N GLY A 90 -0.29 -5.82 -14.66
CA GLY A 90 -0.50 -4.67 -15.52
C GLY A 90 -1.97 -4.25 -15.57
N ASN A 91 -2.88 -5.21 -15.77
CA ASN A 91 -4.31 -4.93 -15.79
C ASN A 91 -4.85 -4.46 -14.43
N THR A 92 -4.37 -5.03 -13.34
CA THR A 92 -4.76 -4.60 -11.97
C THR A 92 -4.24 -3.20 -11.66
N LEU A 93 -3.02 -2.86 -12.10
CA LEU A 93 -2.46 -1.52 -11.98
C LEU A 93 -3.29 -0.49 -12.78
N LYS A 94 -3.76 -0.84 -13.99
CA LYS A 94 -4.68 0.02 -14.75
C LYS A 94 -5.98 0.29 -13.99
N LEU A 95 -6.56 -0.70 -13.31
CA LEU A 95 -7.74 -0.48 -12.46
C LEU A 95 -7.47 0.53 -11.36
N ARG A 96 -6.31 0.44 -10.67
CA ARG A 96 -5.88 1.41 -9.65
C ARG A 96 -5.79 2.81 -10.26
N ILE A 97 -5.08 2.96 -11.38
CA ILE A 97 -4.91 4.24 -12.08
C ILE A 97 -6.26 4.84 -12.48
N TYR A 98 -7.17 4.06 -13.05
CA TYR A 98 -8.51 4.53 -13.41
C TYR A 98 -9.33 4.93 -12.19
N LEU A 99 -9.18 4.20 -11.05
CA LEU A 99 -9.90 4.54 -9.83
C LEU A 99 -9.42 5.86 -9.23
N HIS A 100 -8.14 6.23 -9.39
CA HIS A 100 -7.61 7.50 -8.91
C HIS A 100 -8.34 8.72 -9.52
N TYR A 101 -8.88 8.60 -10.72
CA TYR A 101 -9.73 9.65 -11.33
C TYR A 101 -11.11 9.81 -10.68
N SER A 102 -11.53 8.93 -9.77
CA SER A 102 -12.92 8.88 -9.28
C SER A 102 -13.42 10.17 -8.62
N ALA A 103 -12.54 10.96 -7.99
CA ALA A 103 -12.90 12.25 -7.43
C ALA A 103 -12.91 13.37 -8.48
N LYS A 104 -11.99 13.34 -9.45
CA LYS A 104 -11.84 14.37 -10.51
C LYS A 104 -12.87 14.17 -11.63
N ASP A 105 -12.97 12.95 -12.13
CA ASP A 105 -13.90 12.58 -13.22
C ASP A 105 -14.50 11.19 -12.96
N PRO A 106 -15.58 11.14 -12.15
CA PRO A 106 -16.26 9.89 -11.84
C PRO A 106 -16.78 9.13 -13.07
N ASN A 107 -17.18 9.84 -14.14
CA ASN A 107 -17.68 9.24 -15.36
C ASN A 107 -16.56 8.57 -16.16
N PHE A 108 -15.43 9.23 -16.30
CA PHE A 108 -14.22 8.66 -16.91
C PHE A 108 -13.78 7.40 -16.14
N SER A 109 -13.61 7.51 -14.83
CA SER A 109 -13.22 6.39 -13.96
C SER A 109 -14.14 5.18 -14.15
N LYS A 110 -15.45 5.40 -13.99
CA LYS A 110 -16.49 4.37 -14.17
C LYS A 110 -16.44 3.73 -15.56
N THR A 111 -16.38 4.55 -16.61
CA THR A 111 -16.38 4.06 -18.00
C THR A 111 -15.13 3.21 -18.27
N LYS A 112 -13.95 3.71 -17.90
CA LYS A 112 -12.68 3.02 -18.17
C LYS A 112 -12.51 1.72 -17.36
N ILE A 113 -12.98 1.71 -16.13
CA ILE A 113 -12.99 0.48 -15.33
C ILE A 113 -13.94 -0.55 -15.97
N ASN A 114 -15.15 -0.15 -16.38
CA ASN A 114 -16.11 -1.06 -17.01
C ASN A 114 -15.59 -1.60 -18.36
N GLU A 115 -15.01 -0.74 -19.20
CA GLU A 115 -14.38 -1.17 -20.46
C GLU A 115 -13.30 -2.23 -20.20
N LEU A 116 -12.41 -1.98 -19.23
CA LEU A 116 -11.31 -2.88 -18.90
C LEU A 116 -11.83 -4.21 -18.32
N VAL A 117 -12.79 -4.16 -17.41
CA VAL A 117 -13.38 -5.37 -16.81
C VAL A 117 -14.10 -6.24 -17.84
N ASN A 118 -14.79 -5.62 -18.81
CA ASN A 118 -15.56 -6.32 -19.84
C ASN A 118 -14.71 -6.73 -21.05
N SER A 119 -13.44 -6.33 -21.12
CA SER A 119 -12.55 -6.67 -22.25
C SER A 119 -12.02 -8.10 -22.24
N GLY A 120 -12.28 -8.88 -21.19
CA GLY A 120 -11.67 -10.19 -20.99
C GLY A 120 -10.25 -10.14 -20.41
N ALA A 121 -9.80 -8.97 -19.94
CA ALA A 121 -8.50 -8.80 -19.30
C ALA A 121 -8.39 -9.69 -18.06
N LYS A 122 -7.20 -10.26 -17.84
CA LYS A 122 -6.92 -11.07 -16.67
C LYS A 122 -6.47 -10.17 -15.52
N PHE A 123 -7.00 -10.42 -14.34
CA PHE A 123 -6.67 -9.72 -13.10
C PHE A 123 -6.14 -10.70 -12.05
N PHE A 124 -5.69 -10.19 -10.90
CA PHE A 124 -5.37 -11.04 -9.76
C PHE A 124 -6.55 -11.94 -9.39
N ALA A 125 -6.27 -13.20 -9.15
CA ALA A 125 -7.26 -14.22 -8.78
C ALA A 125 -6.99 -14.82 -7.40
N SER A 126 -5.79 -14.61 -6.84
CA SER A 126 -5.39 -15.07 -5.50
C SER A 126 -4.26 -14.21 -4.94
N ASN A 127 -3.88 -14.43 -3.68
CA ASN A 127 -2.75 -13.73 -3.06
C ASN A 127 -1.41 -14.03 -3.75
N GLU A 128 -1.26 -15.18 -4.41
CA GLU A 128 -0.06 -15.56 -5.18
C GLU A 128 0.14 -14.73 -6.45
N ASP A 129 -0.91 -14.07 -6.94
CA ASP A 129 -0.83 -13.14 -8.07
C ASP A 129 -0.39 -11.74 -7.63
N GLY A 130 -0.45 -11.44 -6.32
CA GLY A 130 -0.11 -10.13 -5.78
C GLY A 130 1.29 -9.66 -6.22
N PHE A 131 1.40 -8.37 -6.52
CA PHE A 131 2.67 -7.74 -6.86
C PHE A 131 3.45 -7.46 -5.57
N THR A 132 4.32 -8.40 -5.21
CA THR A 132 5.09 -8.40 -3.97
C THR A 132 6.56 -8.71 -4.25
N MET A 133 7.45 -8.08 -3.50
CA MET A 133 8.87 -8.37 -3.54
C MET A 133 9.25 -9.26 -2.36
N ASN A 134 9.77 -10.45 -2.63
CA ASN A 134 10.15 -11.43 -1.62
C ASN A 134 11.55 -11.18 -1.09
N PHE A 135 11.76 -11.50 0.18
CA PHE A 135 13.03 -11.43 0.89
C PHE A 135 13.41 -12.79 1.46
N LEU A 136 14.64 -12.92 1.93
CA LEU A 136 15.18 -14.15 2.49
C LEU A 136 15.66 -13.92 3.93
N SER A 137 15.73 -14.97 4.73
CA SER A 137 16.15 -14.90 6.14
C SER A 137 17.64 -14.61 6.34
N SER A 138 18.47 -14.79 5.29
CA SER A 138 19.90 -14.53 5.39
C SER A 138 20.21 -13.05 5.55
N PRO A 139 21.22 -12.68 6.35
CA PRO A 139 21.64 -11.28 6.52
C PRO A 139 21.83 -10.55 5.18
N GLN A 140 21.51 -9.26 5.13
CA GLN A 140 21.57 -8.39 3.94
C GLN A 140 20.57 -8.75 2.81
N ARG A 141 19.76 -9.79 2.98
CA ARG A 141 18.69 -10.18 2.05
C ARG A 141 17.31 -10.14 2.69
N GLN A 142 17.25 -9.70 3.93
CA GLN A 142 16.02 -9.53 4.71
C GLN A 142 15.24 -8.28 4.26
N ASN A 143 13.96 -8.24 4.62
CA ASN A 143 13.13 -7.07 4.41
C ASN A 143 13.80 -5.80 4.96
N PRO A 144 13.94 -4.73 4.17
CA PRO A 144 14.62 -3.50 4.60
C PRO A 144 14.06 -2.89 5.87
N ILE A 145 12.73 -2.94 6.09
CA ILE A 145 12.10 -2.42 7.31
C ILE A 145 12.63 -3.15 8.53
N TYR A 146 12.74 -4.49 8.46
CA TYR A 146 13.30 -5.28 9.55
C TYR A 146 14.80 -5.04 9.72
N SER A 147 15.55 -4.94 8.62
CA SER A 147 16.99 -4.66 8.66
C SER A 147 17.31 -3.31 9.30
N ILE A 148 16.50 -2.28 9.04
CA ILE A 148 16.64 -0.95 9.63
C ILE A 148 16.30 -1.00 11.14
N GLU A 149 15.26 -1.74 11.52
CA GLU A 149 14.90 -1.96 12.94
C GLU A 149 16.02 -2.68 13.72
N LEU A 150 16.68 -3.67 13.10
CA LEU A 150 17.83 -4.34 13.72
C LEU A 150 19.08 -3.45 13.85
N GLY A 151 19.22 -2.47 12.96
CA GLY A 151 20.41 -1.63 12.84
C GLY A 151 20.30 -0.30 13.60
N GLN A 152 20.17 0.77 12.83
CA GLN A 152 20.28 2.15 13.31
C GLN A 152 19.07 2.62 14.14
N TYR A 153 17.87 2.09 13.87
CA TYR A 153 16.62 2.58 14.45
C TYR A 153 15.93 1.56 15.35
N ARG A 154 16.73 0.82 16.14
CA ARG A 154 16.20 -0.19 17.08
C ARG A 154 15.10 0.35 17.97
N ASN A 155 13.93 -0.31 17.98
CA ASN A 155 12.75 0.06 18.77
C ASN A 155 12.19 1.48 18.47
N GLN A 156 12.49 2.06 17.31
CA GLN A 156 11.98 3.39 16.96
C GLN A 156 10.72 3.33 16.07
N PHE A 157 10.47 2.21 15.40
CA PHE A 157 9.26 2.04 14.62
C PHE A 157 8.09 1.60 15.50
N LEU A 158 7.27 2.56 15.89
CA LEU A 158 6.07 2.33 16.67
C LEU A 158 4.83 2.36 15.77
N PRO A 159 3.86 1.46 15.98
CA PRO A 159 2.61 1.53 15.24
C PRO A 159 1.85 2.80 15.61
N ASN A 160 1.31 3.46 14.59
CA ASN A 160 0.53 4.68 14.79
C ASN A 160 -0.74 4.38 15.59
N ARG A 161 -1.08 5.26 16.55
CA ARG A 161 -2.25 5.12 17.42
C ARG A 161 -3.54 4.93 16.61
N TYR A 162 -3.72 5.69 15.54
CA TYR A 162 -4.94 5.64 14.76
C TYR A 162 -5.28 4.23 14.24
N ILE A 163 -4.31 3.55 13.59
CA ILE A 163 -4.56 2.20 13.09
C ILE A 163 -4.73 1.18 14.21
N VAL A 164 -3.98 1.31 15.30
CA VAL A 164 -4.12 0.41 16.45
C VAL A 164 -5.49 0.56 17.09
N ASP A 165 -5.95 1.79 17.33
CA ASP A 165 -7.27 2.05 17.91
C ASP A 165 -8.40 1.64 16.97
N LEU A 166 -8.26 1.87 15.65
CA LEU A 166 -9.20 1.41 14.64
C LEU A 166 -9.37 -0.12 14.70
N MET A 167 -8.27 -0.86 14.77
CA MET A 167 -8.29 -2.31 14.85
C MET A 167 -8.77 -2.82 16.22
N ASN A 168 -8.48 -2.11 17.32
CA ASN A 168 -9.01 -2.41 18.64
C ASN A 168 -10.52 -2.24 18.70
N ASN A 169 -11.05 -1.11 18.19
CA ASN A 169 -12.48 -0.80 18.17
C ASN A 169 -13.28 -1.77 17.29
N ASN A 170 -12.63 -2.34 16.27
CA ASN A 170 -13.23 -3.36 15.41
C ASN A 170 -13.01 -4.79 15.92
N GLU A 171 -12.31 -4.97 17.04
CA GLU A 171 -11.87 -6.28 17.54
C GLU A 171 -11.15 -7.12 16.47
N ASP A 172 -10.40 -6.43 15.59
CA ASP A 172 -9.80 -7.01 14.39
C ASP A 172 -8.68 -8.01 14.75
N PRO A 173 -8.83 -9.30 14.41
CA PRO A 173 -7.83 -10.31 14.73
C PRO A 173 -6.47 -10.08 14.03
N ARG A 174 -6.43 -9.36 12.90
CA ARG A 174 -5.19 -9.08 12.16
C ARG A 174 -4.17 -8.31 13.01
N ARG A 175 -4.63 -7.57 14.05
CA ARG A 175 -3.74 -6.89 15.01
C ARG A 175 -2.74 -7.84 15.66
N GLU A 176 -3.08 -9.12 15.84
CA GLU A 176 -2.15 -10.13 16.41
C GLU A 176 -0.94 -10.42 15.52
N ARG A 177 -1.08 -10.18 14.23
CA ARG A 177 0.01 -10.35 13.25
C ARG A 177 0.72 -9.02 12.96
N TYR A 178 0.01 -7.90 13.12
CA TYR A 178 0.53 -6.57 12.83
C TYR A 178 1.35 -6.01 13.98
N PHE A 179 0.92 -6.29 15.24
CA PHE A 179 1.46 -5.67 16.43
C PHE A 179 1.72 -6.71 17.53
N THR A 180 2.76 -6.46 18.35
CA THR A 180 2.93 -7.18 19.60
C THR A 180 1.93 -6.66 20.64
N PRO A 181 1.45 -7.50 21.59
CA PRO A 181 0.65 -7.00 22.72
C PRO A 181 1.44 -5.99 23.56
N PHE A 182 0.74 -5.05 24.19
CA PHE A 182 1.27 -4.23 25.28
C PHE A 182 0.20 -4.02 26.36
N PRO A 183 0.47 -4.34 27.63
CA PRO A 183 1.61 -5.11 28.12
C PRO A 183 1.76 -6.48 27.44
N TYR A 184 2.98 -6.96 27.23
CA TYR A 184 3.23 -8.15 26.39
C TYR A 184 2.49 -9.41 26.86
N PHE A 185 2.40 -9.60 28.20
CA PHE A 185 1.72 -10.74 28.81
C PHE A 185 0.26 -10.44 29.21
N SER A 186 -0.34 -9.36 28.68
CA SER A 186 -1.76 -9.06 28.98
C SER A 186 -2.68 -10.19 28.55
N ASN A 187 -3.67 -10.49 29.38
CA ASN A 187 -4.70 -11.46 29.08
C ASN A 187 -6.07 -10.91 29.54
N PRO A 188 -7.00 -10.58 28.64
CA PRO A 188 -6.85 -10.69 27.17
C PRO A 188 -5.73 -9.78 26.61
N LYS A 189 -5.21 -10.13 25.42
CA LYS A 189 -4.20 -9.32 24.73
C LYS A 189 -4.74 -7.91 24.43
N THR A 190 -3.96 -6.91 24.79
CA THR A 190 -4.23 -5.49 24.50
C THR A 190 -3.17 -4.91 23.61
N TYR A 191 -3.50 -3.86 22.84
CA TYR A 191 -2.59 -3.22 21.90
C TYR A 191 -2.64 -1.71 22.06
N LYS A 192 -1.49 -1.06 22.06
CA LYS A 192 -1.35 0.38 22.28
C LYS A 192 -0.47 1.00 21.20
N GLY A 193 -1.07 1.88 20.40
CA GLY A 193 -0.36 2.66 19.39
C GLY A 193 0.25 3.94 19.94
N SER A 194 1.29 4.44 19.28
CA SER A 194 1.98 5.67 19.61
C SER A 194 1.49 6.85 18.78
N SER A 195 1.53 8.04 19.36
CA SER A 195 1.27 9.31 18.70
C SER A 195 2.47 10.24 18.92
N VAL A 196 2.70 11.15 17.97
CA VAL A 196 3.71 12.22 18.13
C VAL A 196 3.43 13.14 19.32
N MET A 197 2.24 13.05 19.92
CA MET A 197 1.84 13.77 21.13
C MET A 197 2.28 13.08 22.41
N ASP A 198 2.75 11.84 22.32
CA ASP A 198 3.11 11.08 23.50
C ASP A 198 4.48 11.56 24.00
N ALA A 199 4.62 11.70 25.32
CA ALA A 199 5.93 11.92 25.93
C ALA A 199 6.84 10.72 25.60
N ASN A 200 8.14 10.96 25.47
CA ASN A 200 9.19 10.04 24.98
C ASN A 200 9.35 8.74 25.81
N VAL A 201 8.32 7.93 25.91
CA VAL A 201 8.38 6.61 26.55
C VAL A 201 8.18 5.55 25.48
N SER A 202 9.15 5.41 24.58
CA SER A 202 9.10 4.46 23.45
C SER A 202 8.91 3.00 23.88
N SER A 203 9.15 2.67 25.15
CA SER A 203 8.99 1.31 25.67
C SER A 203 7.53 0.92 25.97
N GLU A 204 6.63 1.87 26.21
CA GLU A 204 5.25 1.59 26.67
C GLU A 204 4.22 1.50 25.54
N TYR A 205 4.61 0.89 24.43
CA TYR A 205 3.76 0.72 23.22
C TYR A 205 3.93 -0.67 22.63
N SER A 206 2.94 -1.09 21.87
CA SER A 206 3.06 -2.21 20.95
C SER A 206 4.18 -1.98 19.94
N ARG A 207 4.75 -3.05 19.39
CA ARG A 207 5.76 -3.00 18.33
C ARG A 207 5.17 -3.53 17.04
N LEU A 208 5.81 -3.19 15.91
CA LEU A 208 5.56 -3.88 14.66
C LEU A 208 5.92 -5.36 14.81
N HIS A 209 5.18 -6.23 14.12
CA HIS A 209 5.28 -7.66 14.34
C HIS A 209 5.39 -8.45 13.02
N GLU A 210 5.03 -9.72 13.06
CA GLU A 210 5.27 -10.71 12.02
C GLU A 210 4.81 -10.31 10.62
N TYR A 211 3.74 -9.52 10.49
CA TYR A 211 3.25 -9.08 9.18
C TYR A 211 4.28 -8.25 8.39
N LEU A 212 5.12 -7.48 9.08
CA LEU A 212 6.18 -6.68 8.45
C LEU A 212 7.57 -7.28 8.62
N TYR A 213 7.80 -8.09 9.66
CA TYR A 213 9.13 -8.60 10.00
C TYR A 213 9.35 -10.08 9.66
N GLY A 214 8.28 -10.81 9.30
CA GLY A 214 8.32 -12.26 9.09
C GLY A 214 8.10 -13.04 10.38
N ASN A 215 8.18 -14.36 10.33
CA ASN A 215 7.87 -15.23 11.46
C ASN A 215 8.83 -14.97 12.65
N VAL A 216 8.31 -15.07 13.87
CA VAL A 216 9.15 -15.10 15.09
C VAL A 216 10.06 -16.32 15.05
N THR A 217 11.36 -16.10 15.21
CA THR A 217 12.39 -17.16 15.28
C THR A 217 12.86 -17.44 16.69
N SER A 218 12.83 -16.41 17.55
CA SER A 218 13.13 -16.58 18.99
C SER A 218 12.42 -15.52 19.82
N PHE A 219 12.16 -15.85 21.09
CA PHE A 219 11.63 -14.94 22.10
C PHE A 219 12.32 -15.19 23.43
N ASN A 220 12.80 -14.11 24.06
CA ASN A 220 13.40 -14.15 25.40
C ASN A 220 12.47 -13.47 26.41
N PRO A 221 11.70 -14.21 27.24
CA PRO A 221 10.74 -13.64 28.18
C PRO A 221 11.41 -12.82 29.30
N SER A 222 12.69 -13.07 29.62
CA SER A 222 13.41 -12.28 30.63
C SER A 222 13.73 -10.84 30.17
N MET A 223 13.53 -10.55 28.87
CA MET A 223 13.68 -9.23 28.28
C MET A 223 12.34 -8.48 28.17
N VAL A 224 11.35 -8.88 28.95
CA VAL A 224 10.10 -8.12 29.14
C VAL A 224 10.17 -7.52 30.54
N ASP A 225 10.07 -6.19 30.65
CA ASP A 225 10.18 -5.51 31.93
C ASP A 225 8.92 -5.67 32.82
N ALA A 226 8.99 -5.15 34.04
CA ALA A 226 7.88 -5.23 35.00
C ALA A 226 6.58 -4.50 34.53
N LYS A 227 6.67 -3.60 33.55
CA LYS A 227 5.52 -2.92 32.91
C LYS A 227 4.99 -3.68 31.70
N GLY A 228 5.61 -4.80 31.34
CA GLY A 228 5.27 -5.58 30.15
C GLY A 228 5.81 -5.00 28.86
N ALA A 229 6.81 -4.14 28.92
CA ALA A 229 7.46 -3.58 27.73
C ALA A 229 8.57 -4.48 27.21
N LEU A 230 8.60 -4.68 25.90
CA LEU A 230 9.65 -5.43 25.21
C LEU A 230 10.95 -4.61 25.15
N GLN A 231 12.04 -5.18 25.68
CA GLN A 231 13.36 -4.64 25.48
C GLN A 231 13.90 -4.96 24.08
N THR A 232 14.90 -4.21 23.64
CA THR A 232 15.54 -4.42 22.34
C THR A 232 16.11 -5.84 22.24
N GLY A 233 15.72 -6.56 21.19
CA GLY A 233 16.17 -7.94 20.96
C GLY A 233 15.39 -9.02 21.73
N ALA A 234 14.33 -8.65 22.48
CA ALA A 234 13.45 -9.63 23.13
C ALA A 234 12.84 -10.62 22.13
N ILE A 235 12.52 -10.16 20.93
CA ILE A 235 12.00 -10.98 19.82
C ILE A 235 12.95 -10.86 18.63
N SER A 236 13.22 -12.00 18.00
CA SER A 236 13.89 -12.06 16.70
C SER A 236 12.93 -12.58 15.64
N TYR A 237 13.06 -12.09 14.41
CA TYR A 237 12.21 -12.45 13.28
C TYR A 237 13.03 -13.00 12.12
N SER A 238 12.39 -13.72 11.21
CA SER A 238 13.05 -14.27 10.01
C SER A 238 13.50 -13.19 9.01
N GLY A 239 12.83 -12.03 9.02
CA GLY A 239 13.08 -10.98 8.04
C GLY A 239 12.52 -11.27 6.64
N GLU A 240 11.74 -12.35 6.47
CA GLU A 240 11.24 -12.82 5.17
C GLU A 240 9.88 -12.24 4.79
N SER A 241 9.32 -11.31 5.57
CA SER A 241 8.05 -10.68 5.17
C SER A 241 8.21 -9.99 3.81
N PRO A 242 7.31 -10.24 2.84
CA PRO A 242 7.40 -9.58 1.54
C PRO A 242 7.07 -8.08 1.66
N ALA A 243 7.69 -7.25 0.81
CA ALA A 243 7.18 -5.91 0.55
C ALA A 243 5.96 -6.02 -0.37
N ARG A 244 4.81 -5.59 0.12
CA ARG A 244 3.54 -5.60 -0.59
C ARG A 244 3.38 -4.30 -1.35
N LEU A 245 3.16 -4.38 -2.66
CA LEU A 245 3.13 -3.22 -3.55
C LEU A 245 1.75 -3.01 -4.19
N LEU A 246 1.09 -4.10 -4.59
CA LEU A 246 -0.29 -4.15 -5.05
C LEU A 246 -0.82 -5.55 -4.74
N THR A 247 -1.79 -5.65 -3.82
CA THR A 247 -2.25 -6.93 -3.28
C THR A 247 -3.55 -7.41 -3.93
N PHE A 248 -3.85 -8.71 -3.78
CA PHE A 248 -5.14 -9.25 -4.18
C PHE A 248 -6.28 -8.72 -3.30
N ALA A 249 -6.02 -8.44 -2.02
CA ALA A 249 -6.98 -7.76 -1.16
C ALA A 249 -7.33 -6.38 -1.70
N GLU A 250 -6.33 -5.59 -2.10
CA GLU A 250 -6.55 -4.28 -2.70
C GLU A 250 -7.32 -4.35 -4.01
N TYR A 251 -6.99 -5.30 -4.91
CA TYR A 251 -7.77 -5.53 -6.13
C TYR A 251 -9.26 -5.73 -5.83
N ASN A 252 -9.58 -6.54 -4.84
CA ASN A 252 -10.98 -6.79 -4.47
C ASN A 252 -11.65 -5.51 -3.94
N PHE A 253 -10.97 -4.69 -3.15
CA PHE A 253 -11.53 -3.42 -2.68
C PHE A 253 -11.68 -2.39 -3.81
N ILE A 254 -10.77 -2.33 -4.78
CA ILE A 254 -10.93 -1.54 -6.02
C ILE A 254 -12.20 -1.97 -6.76
N ARG A 255 -12.42 -3.29 -6.91
CA ARG A 255 -13.61 -3.83 -7.56
C ARG A 255 -14.88 -3.56 -6.77
N ALA A 256 -14.82 -3.63 -5.43
CA ALA A 256 -15.97 -3.29 -4.57
C ALA A 256 -16.38 -1.82 -4.73
N GLU A 257 -15.42 -0.91 -4.74
CA GLU A 257 -15.67 0.52 -4.95
C GLU A 257 -16.23 0.79 -6.36
N ALA A 258 -15.64 0.20 -7.39
CA ALA A 258 -16.11 0.32 -8.76
C ALA A 258 -17.55 -0.20 -8.94
N ALA A 259 -17.88 -1.33 -8.31
CA ALA A 259 -19.25 -1.88 -8.31
C ALA A 259 -20.22 -0.95 -7.59
N LEU A 260 -19.79 -0.34 -6.47
CA LEU A 260 -20.59 0.65 -5.75
C LEU A 260 -20.86 1.89 -6.60
N MET A 261 -19.87 2.40 -7.34
CA MET A 261 -20.01 3.51 -8.29
C MET A 261 -21.00 3.18 -9.42
N ASN A 262 -21.10 1.91 -9.80
CA ASN A 262 -22.06 1.41 -10.80
C ASN A 262 -23.47 1.18 -10.24
N GLY A 263 -23.68 1.30 -8.92
CA GLY A 263 -24.93 0.93 -8.28
C GLY A 263 -25.15 -0.60 -8.16
N ALA A 264 -24.13 -1.41 -8.42
CA ALA A 264 -24.16 -2.88 -8.38
C ALA A 264 -23.89 -3.39 -6.96
N ALA A 265 -24.85 -3.19 -6.04
CA ALA A 265 -24.66 -3.44 -4.61
C ALA A 265 -24.28 -4.90 -4.27
N ALA A 266 -24.84 -5.88 -4.98
CA ALA A 266 -24.51 -7.30 -4.76
C ALA A 266 -23.06 -7.62 -5.17
N GLU A 267 -22.59 -7.05 -6.28
CA GLU A 267 -21.21 -7.19 -6.73
C GLU A 267 -20.24 -6.49 -5.76
N ALA A 268 -20.58 -5.27 -5.33
CA ALA A 268 -19.80 -4.55 -4.32
C ALA A 268 -19.64 -5.37 -3.03
N GLN A 269 -20.72 -5.97 -2.55
CA GLN A 269 -20.71 -6.86 -1.38
C GLN A 269 -19.80 -8.08 -1.60
N THR A 270 -19.87 -8.71 -2.76
CA THR A 270 -19.05 -9.89 -3.09
C THR A 270 -17.56 -9.56 -3.04
N PHE A 271 -17.16 -8.49 -3.69
CA PHE A 271 -15.76 -8.06 -3.72
C PHE A 271 -15.28 -7.53 -2.35
N TYR A 272 -16.13 -6.84 -1.60
CA TYR A 272 -15.80 -6.40 -0.25
C TYR A 272 -15.46 -7.59 0.66
N ALA A 273 -16.32 -8.61 0.68
CA ALA A 273 -16.09 -9.84 1.44
C ALA A 273 -14.83 -10.58 0.99
N ALA A 274 -14.58 -10.63 -0.33
CA ALA A 274 -13.38 -11.25 -0.90
C ALA A 274 -12.10 -10.48 -0.51
N GLY A 275 -12.15 -9.15 -0.44
CA GLY A 275 -11.04 -8.30 0.00
C GLY A 275 -10.67 -8.57 1.46
N ILE A 276 -11.66 -8.62 2.36
CA ILE A 276 -11.43 -8.99 3.76
C ILE A 276 -10.80 -10.39 3.85
N LYS A 277 -11.39 -11.37 3.17
CA LYS A 277 -10.86 -12.74 3.18
C LYS A 277 -9.41 -12.79 2.70
N ALA A 278 -9.09 -12.13 1.58
CA ALA A 278 -7.73 -12.09 1.05
C ALA A 278 -6.74 -11.48 2.04
N SER A 279 -7.12 -10.42 2.75
CA SER A 279 -6.29 -9.79 3.80
C SER A 279 -6.07 -10.71 5.02
N PHE A 280 -7.08 -11.50 5.42
CA PHE A 280 -6.94 -12.49 6.49
C PHE A 280 -6.02 -13.63 6.08
N ASP A 281 -6.18 -14.17 4.87
CA ASP A 281 -5.32 -15.21 4.32
C ASP A 281 -3.85 -14.73 4.25
N GLU A 282 -3.62 -13.49 3.78
CA GLU A 282 -2.30 -12.85 3.75
C GLU A 282 -1.70 -12.71 5.17
N SER A 283 -2.54 -12.45 6.15
CA SER A 283 -2.13 -12.37 7.56
C SER A 283 -1.93 -13.74 8.21
N LYS A 284 -2.18 -14.84 7.51
CA LYS A 284 -2.05 -16.21 7.99
C LYS A 284 -2.83 -16.47 9.29
N LEU A 285 -4.04 -15.94 9.37
CA LEU A 285 -4.93 -16.12 10.50
C LEU A 285 -5.82 -17.36 10.33
N PRO A 286 -6.25 -18.02 11.44
CA PRO A 286 -7.17 -19.13 11.38
C PRO A 286 -8.51 -18.76 10.72
N ALA A 287 -9.14 -19.70 10.02
CA ALA A 287 -10.44 -19.51 9.39
C ALA A 287 -11.56 -19.13 10.40
N SER A 288 -11.45 -19.59 11.65
CA SER A 288 -12.36 -19.20 12.73
C SER A 288 -12.32 -17.71 13.04
N SER A 289 -11.14 -17.09 13.02
CA SER A 289 -10.99 -15.64 13.22
C SER A 289 -11.65 -14.86 12.09
N LEU A 290 -11.50 -15.31 10.84
CA LEU A 290 -12.18 -14.73 9.69
C LEU A 290 -13.71 -14.84 9.86
N ALA A 291 -14.24 -16.02 10.23
CA ALA A 291 -15.66 -16.24 10.38
C ALA A 291 -16.27 -15.28 11.42
N THR A 292 -15.61 -15.13 12.57
CA THR A 292 -16.04 -14.19 13.63
C THR A 292 -16.05 -12.74 13.13
N TYR A 293 -14.98 -12.32 12.45
CA TYR A 293 -14.89 -10.96 11.92
C TYR A 293 -15.93 -10.69 10.83
N MET A 294 -16.13 -11.63 9.92
CA MET A 294 -17.12 -11.53 8.85
C MET A 294 -18.55 -11.45 9.38
N ALA A 295 -18.87 -12.10 10.48
CA ALA A 295 -20.19 -12.01 11.11
C ALA A 295 -20.53 -10.59 11.59
N SER A 296 -19.53 -9.79 11.98
CA SER A 296 -19.72 -8.42 12.48
C SER A 296 -19.42 -7.33 11.45
N LYS A 297 -18.42 -7.55 10.57
CA LYS A 297 -17.88 -6.53 9.66
C LYS A 297 -17.99 -6.90 8.17
N GLY A 298 -18.39 -8.12 7.84
CA GLY A 298 -18.38 -8.63 6.47
C GLY A 298 -19.51 -8.11 5.57
N THR A 299 -20.43 -7.27 6.07
CA THR A 299 -21.61 -6.80 5.34
C THR A 299 -21.58 -5.29 5.13
N LEU A 300 -21.62 -4.85 3.88
CA LEU A 300 -21.79 -3.44 3.53
C LEU A 300 -23.21 -2.97 3.90
N ALA A 301 -23.30 -1.90 4.69
CA ALA A 301 -24.56 -1.38 5.19
C ALA A 301 -24.65 0.15 5.10
N GLY A 302 -25.87 0.67 5.06
CA GLY A 302 -26.14 2.10 5.05
C GLY A 302 -26.15 2.73 3.64
N THR A 303 -25.90 4.03 3.58
CA THR A 303 -25.84 4.81 2.35
C THR A 303 -24.59 4.44 1.52
N ASN A 304 -24.56 4.83 0.25
CA ASN A 304 -23.37 4.60 -0.60
C ASN A 304 -22.10 5.25 -0.01
N GLN A 305 -22.22 6.39 0.65
CA GLN A 305 -21.10 7.03 1.33
C GLN A 305 -20.59 6.19 2.52
N GLN A 306 -21.49 5.66 3.33
CA GLN A 306 -21.12 4.76 4.44
C GLN A 306 -20.51 3.45 3.95
N LYS A 307 -21.02 2.90 2.83
CA LYS A 307 -20.43 1.72 2.19
C LYS A 307 -19.03 2.00 1.63
N LEU A 308 -18.84 3.17 1.02
CA LEU A 308 -17.51 3.61 0.58
C LEU A 308 -16.54 3.73 1.76
N GLU A 309 -16.96 4.33 2.86
CA GLU A 309 -16.18 4.41 4.09
C GLU A 309 -15.77 3.03 4.61
N GLN A 310 -16.69 2.07 4.62
CA GLN A 310 -16.41 0.68 5.02
C GLN A 310 -15.37 0.04 4.09
N ILE A 311 -15.53 0.18 2.77
CA ILE A 311 -14.61 -0.38 1.77
C ILE A 311 -13.21 0.22 1.95
N ILE A 312 -13.09 1.54 2.05
CA ILE A 312 -11.78 2.21 2.16
C ILE A 312 -11.14 1.95 3.52
N THR A 313 -11.91 1.86 4.59
CA THR A 313 -11.40 1.52 5.92
C THR A 313 -10.80 0.11 5.94
N GLU A 314 -11.47 -0.87 5.34
CA GLU A 314 -10.92 -2.22 5.22
C GLU A 314 -9.71 -2.27 4.27
N LYS A 315 -9.75 -1.53 3.16
CA LYS A 315 -8.59 -1.38 2.26
C LYS A 315 -7.39 -0.76 3.00
N TYR A 316 -7.62 0.24 3.84
CA TYR A 316 -6.59 0.87 4.66
C TYR A 316 -5.91 -0.12 5.62
N ILE A 317 -6.69 -0.96 6.30
CA ILE A 317 -6.16 -2.02 7.18
C ILE A 317 -5.39 -3.06 6.36
N ALA A 318 -5.95 -3.52 5.25
CA ALA A 318 -5.32 -4.52 4.38
C ALA A 318 -4.00 -4.02 3.75
N ASN A 319 -3.91 -2.72 3.47
CA ASN A 319 -2.74 -2.07 2.89
C ASN A 319 -1.73 -1.60 3.96
N PHE A 320 -1.76 -2.15 5.18
CA PHE A 320 -0.72 -1.88 6.18
C PHE A 320 0.66 -2.25 5.66
N GLY A 321 1.55 -1.26 5.56
CA GLY A 321 2.89 -1.43 4.98
C GLY A 321 2.96 -1.29 3.44
N VAL A 322 1.84 -1.02 2.76
CA VAL A 322 1.85 -0.63 1.34
C VAL A 322 2.18 0.86 1.22
N VAL A 323 3.13 1.18 0.35
CA VAL A 323 3.60 2.56 0.15
C VAL A 323 2.55 3.39 -0.59
N ALA A 324 2.30 4.61 -0.13
CA ALA A 324 1.49 5.68 -0.74
C ALA A 324 -0.01 5.39 -0.90
N GLU A 325 -0.45 4.19 -1.26
CA GLU A 325 -1.86 3.92 -1.60
C GLU A 325 -2.85 4.26 -0.47
N PRO A 326 -2.62 3.94 0.83
CA PRO A 326 -3.51 4.38 1.89
C PRO A 326 -3.65 5.91 1.99
N TRP A 327 -2.57 6.65 1.70
CA TRP A 327 -2.60 8.10 1.66
C TRP A 327 -3.31 8.64 0.41
N THR A 328 -3.16 7.97 -0.73
CA THR A 328 -3.87 8.26 -1.98
C THR A 328 -5.38 8.09 -1.79
N ASP A 329 -5.82 6.97 -1.20
CA ASP A 329 -7.23 6.72 -0.91
C ASP A 329 -7.82 7.79 0.04
N TYR A 330 -7.09 8.17 1.09
CA TYR A 330 -7.53 9.25 1.98
C TYR A 330 -7.69 10.58 1.23
N ARG A 331 -6.72 10.98 0.42
CA ARG A 331 -6.79 12.23 -0.35
C ARG A 331 -7.96 12.23 -1.32
N ARG A 332 -8.23 11.09 -1.95
CA ARG A 332 -9.28 10.90 -2.95
C ARG A 332 -10.68 10.83 -2.33
N THR A 333 -10.84 10.12 -1.22
CA THR A 333 -12.15 9.79 -0.64
C THR A 333 -12.47 10.49 0.69
N GLY A 334 -11.45 10.89 1.45
CA GLY A 334 -11.58 11.35 2.83
C GLY A 334 -11.57 10.23 3.85
N TYR A 335 -11.46 8.98 3.44
CA TYR A 335 -11.52 7.83 4.32
C TYR A 335 -10.17 7.09 4.39
N PRO A 336 -9.90 6.41 5.51
CA PRO A 336 -10.67 6.48 6.75
C PRO A 336 -10.67 7.90 7.33
N ALA A 337 -11.67 8.25 8.13
CA ALA A 337 -11.83 9.60 8.69
C ALA A 337 -10.69 9.93 9.67
N LEU A 338 -9.59 10.49 9.16
CA LEU A 338 -8.45 10.90 9.96
C LEU A 338 -8.73 12.24 10.66
N THR A 339 -8.21 12.40 11.87
CA THR A 339 -8.18 13.67 12.59
C THR A 339 -6.76 14.23 12.57
N PRO A 340 -6.44 15.18 11.66
CA PRO A 340 -5.12 15.78 11.60
C PRO A 340 -4.77 16.53 12.89
N LEU A 341 -3.50 16.53 13.24
CA LEU A 341 -3.00 17.43 14.27
C LEU A 341 -3.12 18.87 13.80
N LYS A 342 -3.39 19.78 14.74
CA LYS A 342 -3.57 21.21 14.47
C LYS A 342 -2.38 22.02 14.95
N LYS A 343 -2.21 23.23 14.42
CA LYS A 343 -1.26 24.23 14.95
C LYS A 343 -1.54 24.48 16.44
N PRO A 344 -0.53 24.79 17.26
CA PRO A 344 0.90 24.94 16.91
C PRO A 344 1.71 23.63 16.86
N ILE A 345 1.08 22.47 17.03
CA ILE A 345 1.76 21.16 17.09
C ILE A 345 2.17 20.69 15.70
N ALA A 346 1.28 20.88 14.72
CA ALA A 346 1.55 20.56 13.32
C ALA A 346 1.83 21.84 12.51
N ILE A 347 2.57 21.69 11.41
CA ILE A 347 2.83 22.80 10.47
C ILE A 347 1.55 23.16 9.72
N TYR A 348 0.73 22.16 9.39
CA TYR A 348 -0.53 22.30 8.68
C TYR A 348 -1.69 21.80 9.54
N ASP A 349 -2.89 22.37 9.30
CA ASP A 349 -4.13 21.94 9.95
C ASP A 349 -4.83 20.80 9.19
N GLU A 350 -4.19 20.29 8.15
CA GLU A 350 -4.66 19.20 7.27
C GLU A 350 -3.57 18.14 7.06
N VAL A 351 -3.99 16.98 6.60
CA VAL A 351 -3.05 15.97 6.10
C VAL A 351 -2.40 16.49 4.81
N PRO A 352 -1.07 16.36 4.66
CA PRO A 352 -0.38 16.76 3.43
C PRO A 352 -1.02 16.19 2.16
N ARG A 353 -1.01 16.98 1.08
CA ARG A 353 -1.60 16.63 -0.22
C ARG A 353 -0.56 16.19 -1.25
N SER A 354 0.68 16.64 -1.09
CA SER A 354 1.84 16.18 -1.84
C SER A 354 3.11 16.39 -1.01
N LEU A 355 4.20 15.80 -1.48
CA LEU A 355 5.53 16.03 -0.89
C LEU A 355 6.20 17.22 -1.56
N LEU A 356 7.09 17.90 -0.81
CA LEU A 356 8.03 18.87 -1.38
C LEU A 356 9.09 18.13 -2.20
N TYR A 357 9.61 18.76 -3.24
CA TYR A 357 10.79 18.24 -3.93
C TYR A 357 11.99 18.19 -3.00
N SER A 358 12.92 17.27 -3.24
CA SER A 358 14.14 17.24 -2.45
C SER A 358 14.91 18.56 -2.63
N GLN A 359 15.49 19.08 -1.55
CA GLN A 359 16.27 20.32 -1.61
C GLN A 359 17.45 20.19 -2.58
N SER A 360 18.04 18.99 -2.66
CA SER A 360 19.11 18.70 -3.61
C SER A 360 18.66 18.89 -5.05
N GLU A 361 17.48 18.37 -5.40
CA GLU A 361 16.92 18.50 -6.74
C GLU A 361 16.58 19.96 -7.07
N ALA A 362 15.88 20.65 -6.17
CA ALA A 362 15.52 22.05 -6.37
C ALA A 362 16.75 22.98 -6.50
N ASN A 363 17.88 22.63 -5.87
CA ASN A 363 19.10 23.41 -5.96
C ASN A 363 19.91 23.14 -7.24
N ASN A 364 19.85 21.92 -7.78
CA ASN A 364 20.71 21.50 -8.89
C ASN A 364 20.03 21.50 -10.26
N ASN A 365 18.68 21.43 -10.28
CA ASN A 365 17.90 21.48 -11.50
C ASN A 365 17.08 22.79 -11.56
N PRO A 366 17.47 23.78 -12.38
CA PRO A 366 16.78 25.07 -12.46
C PRO A 366 15.36 24.97 -13.03
N ASN A 367 15.00 23.83 -13.65
CA ASN A 367 13.66 23.59 -14.18
C ASN A 367 12.68 23.16 -13.08
N ILE A 368 13.17 22.84 -11.87
CA ILE A 368 12.32 22.46 -10.74
C ILE A 368 12.13 23.65 -9.80
N LYS A 369 10.90 24.11 -9.70
CA LYS A 369 10.49 25.13 -8.73
C LYS A 369 9.92 24.42 -7.50
N GLN A 370 10.50 24.71 -6.33
CA GLN A 370 9.97 24.17 -5.07
C GLN A 370 8.52 24.58 -4.87
N LYS A 371 7.71 23.67 -4.40
CA LYS A 371 6.33 23.94 -3.99
C LYS A 371 6.28 24.91 -2.83
N SER A 372 5.24 25.73 -2.79
CA SER A 372 4.99 26.68 -1.70
C SER A 372 4.53 25.97 -0.41
N SER A 373 3.91 24.80 -0.54
CA SER A 373 3.32 24.06 0.57
C SER A 373 3.12 22.58 0.21
N MET A 374 3.15 21.71 1.22
CA MET A 374 2.70 20.31 1.09
C MET A 374 1.17 20.20 0.94
N LEU A 375 0.43 21.29 0.95
CA LEU A 375 -1.02 21.32 0.68
C LEU A 375 -1.32 21.50 -0.82
N GLU A 376 -0.31 21.71 -1.67
CA GLU A 376 -0.48 21.67 -3.11
C GLU A 376 -0.92 20.27 -3.55
N ARG A 377 -1.96 20.23 -4.39
CA ARG A 377 -2.62 18.99 -4.76
C ARG A 377 -2.07 18.43 -6.05
N VAL A 378 -2.07 17.11 -6.17
CA VAL A 378 -1.91 16.42 -7.44
C VAL A 378 -3.21 16.51 -8.24
N PHE A 379 -3.16 16.28 -9.55
CA PHE A 379 -4.28 16.57 -10.47
C PHE A 379 -5.60 15.87 -10.12
N TRP A 380 -5.55 14.67 -9.56
CA TRP A 380 -6.75 13.88 -9.20
C TRP A 380 -7.29 14.19 -7.80
N ASP A 381 -6.53 14.86 -6.96
CA ASP A 381 -6.96 15.23 -5.59
C ASP A 381 -7.84 16.51 -5.63
N THR A 382 -9.08 16.34 -6.03
CA THR A 382 -10.06 17.45 -6.18
C THR A 382 -11.07 17.53 -5.03
N ARG A 383 -10.99 16.65 -4.05
CA ARG A 383 -11.87 16.67 -2.87
C ARG A 383 -11.68 17.96 -2.07
N GLN A 384 -12.78 18.66 -1.81
CA GLN A 384 -12.82 19.85 -0.94
C GLN A 384 -12.70 19.52 0.53
#